data_d076f030867d6adc8e541ee363fb9428
#
_entry.id   d076f030867d6adc8e541ee363fb9428
#
_cell.length_a   1.000
_cell.length_b   1.000
_cell.length_c   1.000
_cell.angle_alpha   90.00
_cell.angle_beta   90.00
_cell.angle_gamma   90.00
#
_symmetry.space_group_name_H-M   'P 1'
#
loop_
_entity.id
_entity.type
_entity.pdbx_description
1 polymer ?
#
loop_
_entity_poly.entity_id
_entity_poly.type
_entity_poly.pdbx_seq_one_letter_code
_entity_poly.pdbx_strand_id
1 'polypeptide(L)'
;MIFGRAAEEIEALQEAEIPFEVVPGVTAASSAAAFVEASLTDRRVSSKLIVLSGHRTVPQEDLWPGDLPSDATLAIYMPGQDLHRVAASLLRSGLPGALPCVAVNDASRPEASYTASRLSGLADLPSSLAPTLLLVGHAFEAVLCRDVREALCPVETQSTIPPPLTQSLRP
;
A
#
# COMPACT_ATOMS: atom_id res chain seq x y z
N MET A 1 -11.68 7.20 6.99
CA MET A 1 -11.52 6.80 8.40
C MET A 1 -10.05 6.44 8.74
N ILE A 2 -9.28 5.83 7.85
CA ILE A 2 -7.87 5.49 8.09
C ILE A 2 -6.99 6.66 7.63
N PHE A 3 -6.29 7.30 8.57
CA PHE A 3 -5.41 8.48 8.38
C PHE A 3 -6.04 9.67 7.64
N GLY A 4 -7.37 9.80 7.67
CA GLY A 4 -8.12 10.86 7.00
C GLY A 4 -8.59 11.99 7.92
N ARG A 5 -8.09 12.07 9.16
CA ARG A 5 -8.44 13.08 10.17
C ARG A 5 -9.94 13.16 10.51
N ALA A 6 -10.70 12.10 10.21
CA ALA A 6 -12.14 12.08 10.40
C ALA A 6 -12.59 12.28 11.87
N ALA A 7 -11.72 11.96 12.85
CA ALA A 7 -12.04 12.17 14.26
C ALA A 7 -12.25 13.66 14.55
N GLU A 8 -11.35 14.52 14.06
CA GLU A 8 -11.40 15.98 14.27
C GLU A 8 -12.65 16.59 13.60
N GLU A 9 -13.02 16.11 12.41
CA GLU A 9 -14.23 16.57 11.69
C GLU A 9 -15.49 16.13 12.42
N ILE A 10 -15.54 14.88 12.91
CA ILE A 10 -16.66 14.33 13.67
C ILE A 10 -16.85 15.11 14.98
N GLU A 11 -15.78 15.36 15.72
CA GLU A 11 -15.80 16.13 16.96
C GLU A 11 -16.35 17.56 16.72
N ALA A 12 -15.86 18.25 15.69
CA ALA A 12 -16.31 19.60 15.36
C ALA A 12 -17.81 19.66 14.98
N LEU A 13 -18.29 18.65 14.23
CA LEU A 13 -19.72 18.56 13.87
C LEU A 13 -20.59 18.25 15.08
N GLN A 14 -20.11 17.38 15.98
CA GLN A 14 -20.83 17.06 17.23
C GLN A 14 -20.89 18.27 18.17
N GLU A 15 -19.80 19.00 18.35
CA GLU A 15 -19.75 20.23 19.15
C GLU A 15 -20.67 21.33 18.61
N ALA A 16 -20.80 21.39 17.29
CA ALA A 16 -21.68 22.34 16.63
C ALA A 16 -23.15 21.87 16.54
N GLU A 17 -23.48 20.69 17.09
CA GLU A 17 -24.81 20.05 17.00
C GLU A 17 -25.32 19.89 15.55
N ILE A 18 -24.42 19.72 14.57
CA ILE A 18 -24.75 19.54 13.17
C ILE A 18 -24.99 18.03 12.90
N PRO A 19 -26.18 17.64 12.41
CA PRO A 19 -26.42 16.27 12.00
C PRO A 19 -25.50 15.85 10.85
N PHE A 20 -24.90 14.67 10.94
CA PHE A 20 -24.05 14.12 9.89
C PHE A 20 -24.20 12.60 9.77
N GLU A 21 -23.75 12.06 8.66
CA GLU A 21 -23.66 10.64 8.40
C GLU A 21 -22.25 10.28 7.95
N VAL A 22 -21.72 9.14 8.42
CA VAL A 22 -20.42 8.61 7.97
C VAL A 22 -20.66 7.50 6.96
N VAL A 23 -20.38 7.78 5.69
CA VAL A 23 -20.47 6.79 4.61
C VAL A 23 -19.16 6.01 4.53
N PRO A 24 -19.18 4.66 4.65
CA PRO A 24 -17.97 3.85 4.52
C PRO A 24 -17.41 3.88 3.10
N GLY A 25 -16.10 3.83 2.99
CA GLY A 25 -15.42 3.84 1.70
C GLY A 25 -14.25 2.87 1.63
N VAL A 26 -13.75 2.63 0.40
CA VAL A 26 -12.56 1.82 0.15
C VAL A 26 -11.32 2.60 0.57
N THR A 27 -10.40 1.93 1.26
CA THR A 27 -9.13 2.53 1.66
C THR A 27 -8.02 2.24 0.64
N ALA A 28 -6.98 3.09 0.60
CA ALA A 28 -5.85 2.93 -0.31
C ALA A 28 -5.17 1.55 -0.22
N ALA A 29 -5.12 0.94 0.96
CA ALA A 29 -4.56 -0.42 1.10
C ALA A 29 -5.34 -1.46 0.31
N SER A 30 -6.68 -1.42 0.35
CA SER A 30 -7.53 -2.33 -0.43
C SER A 30 -7.41 -2.07 -1.94
N SER A 31 -7.34 -0.80 -2.34
CA SER A 31 -7.15 -0.41 -3.73
C SER A 31 -5.80 -0.85 -4.28
N ALA A 32 -4.73 -0.65 -3.52
CA ALA A 32 -3.39 -1.08 -3.90
C ALA A 32 -3.30 -2.60 -4.02
N ALA A 33 -3.86 -3.35 -3.07
CA ALA A 33 -3.90 -4.81 -3.11
C ALA A 33 -4.67 -5.33 -4.34
N ALA A 34 -5.81 -4.72 -4.66
CA ALA A 34 -6.57 -5.04 -5.86
C ALA A 34 -5.77 -4.74 -7.14
N PHE A 35 -5.08 -3.60 -7.20
CA PHE A 35 -4.26 -3.20 -8.35
C PHE A 35 -3.12 -4.20 -8.63
N VAL A 36 -2.45 -4.68 -7.58
CA VAL A 36 -1.38 -5.68 -7.73
C VAL A 36 -1.89 -7.13 -7.72
N GLU A 37 -3.21 -7.33 -7.75
CA GLU A 37 -3.86 -8.65 -7.77
C GLU A 37 -3.38 -9.56 -6.62
N ALA A 38 -3.25 -9.00 -5.43
CA ALA A 38 -2.85 -9.74 -4.23
C ALA A 38 -3.81 -9.47 -3.06
N SER A 39 -3.95 -10.42 -2.16
CA SER A 39 -4.72 -10.25 -0.93
C SER A 39 -3.84 -9.63 0.16
N LEU A 40 -4.41 -8.74 0.96
CA LEU A 40 -3.73 -8.22 2.17
C LEU A 40 -3.56 -9.28 3.26
N THR A 41 -4.33 -10.36 3.21
CA THR A 41 -4.20 -11.48 4.12
C THR A 41 -4.24 -12.79 3.34
N ASP A 42 -3.44 -13.76 3.78
CA ASP A 42 -3.45 -15.12 3.25
C ASP A 42 -3.30 -16.08 4.44
N ARG A 43 -4.33 -16.88 4.70
CA ARG A 43 -4.35 -17.84 5.82
C ARG A 43 -3.15 -18.79 5.87
N ARG A 44 -2.42 -18.95 4.75
CA ARG A 44 -1.25 -19.81 4.64
C ARG A 44 0.03 -19.15 5.16
N VAL A 45 0.12 -17.82 5.03
CA VAL A 45 1.37 -17.07 5.28
C VAL A 45 1.19 -15.80 6.12
N SER A 46 0.00 -15.20 6.14
CA SER A 46 -0.25 -13.95 6.86
C SER A 46 -1.73 -13.81 7.23
N SER A 47 -2.08 -14.07 8.47
CA SER A 47 -3.44 -13.89 9.01
C SER A 47 -3.66 -12.53 9.67
N LYS A 48 -2.63 -11.68 9.70
CA LYS A 48 -2.63 -10.37 10.37
C LYS A 48 -2.40 -9.26 9.36
N LEU A 49 -3.14 -8.17 9.50
CA LEU A 49 -2.92 -6.92 8.77
C LEU A 49 -2.62 -5.81 9.77
N ILE A 50 -1.46 -5.18 9.63
CA ILE A 50 -1.05 -4.03 10.43
C ILE A 50 -1.00 -2.81 9.53
N VAL A 51 -1.76 -1.78 9.88
CA VAL A 51 -1.82 -0.53 9.14
C VAL A 51 -0.98 0.51 9.88
N LEU A 52 0.00 1.07 9.19
CA LEU A 52 0.98 1.99 9.75
C LEU A 52 1.01 3.30 8.95
N SER A 53 1.43 4.38 9.61
CA SER A 53 1.77 5.65 8.95
C SER A 53 3.28 5.85 8.96
N GLY A 54 3.86 6.18 7.83
CA GLY A 54 5.25 6.64 7.71
C GLY A 54 5.43 8.11 8.09
N HIS A 55 4.31 8.85 8.16
CA HIS A 55 4.34 10.24 8.61
C HIS A 55 4.19 10.30 10.13
N ARG A 56 5.06 11.06 10.81
CA ARG A 56 4.98 11.35 12.24
C ARG A 56 5.18 12.84 12.48
N THR A 57 4.41 13.35 13.43
CA THR A 57 4.49 14.75 13.88
C THR A 57 5.73 15.03 14.74
N VAL A 58 6.31 13.99 15.35
CA VAL A 58 7.50 14.12 16.20
C VAL A 58 8.66 13.40 15.54
N PRO A 59 9.82 14.04 15.33
CA PRO A 59 11.01 13.37 14.82
C PRO A 59 11.48 12.29 15.80
N GLN A 60 11.52 11.05 15.34
CA GLN A 60 12.10 9.90 16.05
C GLN A 60 13.01 9.15 15.09
N GLU A 61 14.06 8.52 15.63
CA GLU A 61 14.96 7.68 14.81
C GLU A 61 14.21 6.51 14.18
N ASP A 62 13.33 5.88 14.96
CA ASP A 62 12.51 4.77 14.50
C ASP A 62 11.08 5.22 14.22
N LEU A 63 10.59 4.89 13.04
CA LEU A 63 9.19 5.14 12.68
C LEU A 63 8.25 4.31 13.54
N TRP A 64 8.63 3.09 13.85
CA TRP A 64 7.83 2.16 14.66
C TRP A 64 8.74 1.49 15.69
N PRO A 65 8.69 1.94 16.96
CA PRO A 65 9.47 1.33 18.03
C PRO A 65 8.88 -0.04 18.39
N GLY A 66 9.77 -0.99 18.64
CA GLY A 66 9.42 -2.36 19.01
C GLY A 66 9.44 -3.34 17.85
N ASP A 67 9.26 -4.61 18.16
CA ASP A 67 9.30 -5.70 17.19
C ASP A 67 8.00 -5.75 16.35
N LEU A 68 8.16 -5.85 15.04
CA LEU A 68 7.07 -6.09 14.12
C LEU A 68 7.01 -7.58 13.76
N PRO A 69 5.82 -8.21 13.77
CA PRO A 69 5.69 -9.63 13.46
C PRO A 69 5.93 -9.89 11.96
N SER A 70 6.85 -10.81 11.67
CA SER A 70 7.17 -11.19 10.28
C SER A 70 6.07 -12.01 9.59
N ASP A 71 5.12 -12.54 10.36
CA ASP A 71 3.93 -13.26 9.89
C ASP A 71 2.72 -12.35 9.61
N ALA A 72 2.92 -11.03 9.66
CA ALA A 72 1.90 -10.05 9.32
C ALA A 72 2.14 -9.43 7.94
N THR A 73 1.07 -8.97 7.33
CA THR A 73 1.12 -7.99 6.25
C THR A 73 1.13 -6.59 6.82
N LEU A 74 2.05 -5.75 6.39
CA LEU A 74 2.07 -4.33 6.73
C LEU A 74 1.56 -3.50 5.55
N ALA A 75 0.63 -2.59 5.82
CA ALA A 75 0.19 -1.57 4.88
C ALA A 75 0.62 -0.19 5.42
N ILE A 76 1.63 0.40 4.79
CA ILE A 76 2.28 1.62 5.26
C ILE A 76 1.83 2.79 4.40
N TYR A 77 1.05 3.68 4.98
CA TYR A 77 0.57 4.90 4.38
C TYR A 77 1.61 6.01 4.53
N MET A 78 1.67 6.88 3.55
CA MET A 78 2.57 8.05 3.59
C MET A 78 4.01 7.66 3.95
N PRO A 79 4.62 6.68 3.24
CA PRO A 79 5.99 6.24 3.55
C PRO A 79 7.02 7.35 3.32
N GLY A 80 6.63 8.44 2.65
CA GLY A 80 7.53 9.51 2.24
C GLY A 80 8.22 9.20 0.91
N GLN A 81 9.03 10.15 0.45
CA GLN A 81 9.80 10.01 -0.80
C GLN A 81 11.07 9.19 -0.58
N ASP A 82 11.65 9.26 0.61
CA ASP A 82 12.85 8.53 1.00
C ASP A 82 12.49 7.20 1.67
N LEU A 83 12.46 6.14 0.88
CA LEU A 83 12.20 4.79 1.37
C LEU A 83 13.37 4.21 2.17
N HIS A 84 14.55 4.81 2.14
CA HIS A 84 15.71 4.39 2.93
C HIS A 84 15.39 4.41 4.44
N ARG A 85 14.76 5.49 4.92
CA ARG A 85 14.36 5.61 6.32
C ARG A 85 13.34 4.54 6.72
N VAL A 86 12.38 4.26 5.84
CA VAL A 86 11.37 3.21 6.05
C VAL A 86 12.03 1.84 6.12
N ALA A 87 12.88 1.51 5.15
CA ALA A 87 13.61 0.25 5.09
C ALA A 87 14.45 0.03 6.36
N ALA A 88 15.23 1.04 6.76
CA ALA A 88 16.06 0.99 7.95
C ALA A 88 15.22 0.75 9.23
N SER A 89 14.08 1.44 9.36
CA SER A 89 13.18 1.27 10.51
C SER A 89 12.57 -0.14 10.56
N LEU A 90 12.13 -0.68 9.42
CA LEU A 90 11.57 -2.03 9.35
C LEU A 90 12.61 -3.11 9.67
N LEU A 91 13.85 -2.96 9.18
CA LEU A 91 14.95 -3.87 9.49
C LEU A 91 15.31 -3.83 10.99
N ARG A 92 15.35 -2.64 11.60
CA ARG A 92 15.58 -2.49 13.06
C ARG A 92 14.44 -3.05 13.90
N SER A 93 13.22 -3.09 13.38
CA SER A 93 12.07 -3.76 14.03
C SER A 93 12.10 -5.30 13.88
N GLY A 94 13.23 -5.88 13.48
CA GLY A 94 13.42 -7.32 13.40
C GLY A 94 12.87 -8.00 12.15
N LEU A 95 12.35 -7.25 11.17
CA LEU A 95 11.84 -7.86 9.94
C LEU A 95 12.97 -8.38 9.05
N PRO A 96 12.81 -9.60 8.48
CA PRO A 96 13.81 -10.17 7.57
C PRO A 96 13.97 -9.34 6.30
N GLY A 97 15.23 -9.08 5.88
CA GLY A 97 15.52 -8.39 4.62
C GLY A 97 14.98 -9.09 3.36
N ALA A 98 14.66 -10.38 3.48
CA ALA A 98 14.07 -11.17 2.40
C ALA A 98 12.56 -10.96 2.20
N LEU A 99 11.87 -10.22 3.11
CA LEU A 99 10.43 -9.99 2.97
C LEU A 99 10.10 -9.24 1.67
N PRO A 100 9.07 -9.68 0.92
CA PRO A 100 8.56 -8.93 -0.22
C PRO A 100 8.01 -7.56 0.17
N CYS A 101 8.33 -6.56 -0.64
CA CYS A 101 7.83 -5.21 -0.56
C CYS A 101 7.26 -4.78 -1.91
N VAL A 102 6.13 -4.10 -1.91
CA VAL A 102 5.51 -3.54 -3.12
C VAL A 102 5.16 -2.08 -2.85
N ALA A 103 5.81 -1.17 -3.55
CA ALA A 103 5.47 0.24 -3.53
C ALA A 103 4.43 0.50 -4.64
N VAL A 104 3.24 0.92 -4.27
CA VAL A 104 2.14 1.24 -5.19
C VAL A 104 1.93 2.74 -5.20
N ASN A 105 2.07 3.34 -6.37
CA ASN A 105 1.87 4.77 -6.61
C ASN A 105 0.51 5.00 -7.25
N ASP A 106 -0.16 6.10 -6.87
CA ASP A 106 -1.43 6.55 -7.45
C ASP A 106 -2.52 5.46 -7.53
N ALA A 107 -2.59 4.58 -6.54
CA ALA A 107 -3.59 3.51 -6.51
C ALA A 107 -5.00 4.06 -6.81
N SER A 108 -5.75 3.38 -7.69
CA SER A 108 -7.08 3.77 -8.20
C SER A 108 -7.09 4.93 -9.21
N ARG A 109 -5.95 5.36 -9.71
CA ARG A 109 -5.85 6.35 -10.80
C ARG A 109 -5.40 5.69 -12.10
N PRO A 110 -5.63 6.34 -13.26
CA PRO A 110 -5.14 5.82 -14.55
C PRO A 110 -3.61 5.66 -14.61
N GLU A 111 -2.89 6.50 -13.86
CA GLU A 111 -1.42 6.52 -13.78
C GLU A 111 -0.87 5.53 -12.75
N ALA A 112 -1.73 4.71 -12.13
CA ALA A 112 -1.31 3.76 -11.11
C ALA A 112 -0.16 2.87 -11.61
N SER A 113 0.83 2.71 -10.76
CA SER A 113 2.01 1.89 -11.04
C SER A 113 2.49 1.21 -9.77
N TYR A 114 3.26 0.15 -9.91
CA TYR A 114 3.92 -0.46 -8.77
C TYR A 114 5.36 -0.87 -9.11
N THR A 115 6.16 -1.03 -8.08
CA THR A 115 7.49 -1.62 -8.14
C THR A 115 7.63 -2.56 -6.96
N ALA A 116 8.13 -3.78 -7.22
CA ALA A 116 8.34 -4.78 -6.19
C ALA A 116 9.84 -4.98 -5.92
N SER A 117 10.16 -5.26 -4.65
CA SER A 117 11.53 -5.52 -4.19
C SER A 117 11.52 -6.41 -2.95
N ARG A 118 12.67 -6.87 -2.53
CA ARG A 118 12.88 -7.36 -1.17
C ARG A 118 13.08 -6.18 -0.22
N LEU A 119 12.79 -6.35 1.07
CA LEU A 119 13.01 -5.29 2.07
C LEU A 119 14.45 -4.78 2.09
N SER A 120 15.43 -5.67 1.85
CA SER A 120 16.86 -5.29 1.74
C SER A 120 17.17 -4.37 0.55
N GLY A 121 16.36 -4.41 -0.51
CA GLY A 121 16.51 -3.55 -1.70
C GLY A 121 15.48 -2.40 -1.75
N LEU A 122 14.66 -2.24 -0.71
CA LEU A 122 13.62 -1.21 -0.69
C LEU A 122 14.20 0.21 -0.78
N ALA A 123 15.36 0.43 -0.19
CA ALA A 123 16.06 1.71 -0.20
C ALA A 123 16.53 2.14 -1.60
N ASP A 124 16.74 1.19 -2.50
CA ASP A 124 17.24 1.43 -3.86
C ASP A 124 16.11 1.72 -4.86
N LEU A 125 14.85 1.61 -4.44
CA LEU A 125 13.73 1.93 -5.30
C LEU A 125 13.69 3.43 -5.63
N PRO A 126 13.28 3.78 -6.85
CA PRO A 126 13.20 5.18 -7.26
C PRO A 126 12.23 5.95 -6.37
N SER A 127 12.62 7.14 -5.97
CA SER A 127 11.74 8.04 -5.22
C SER A 127 10.56 8.47 -6.11
N SER A 128 9.37 8.58 -5.51
CA SER A 128 8.16 9.05 -6.18
C SER A 128 7.58 10.26 -5.48
N LEU A 129 7.10 11.24 -6.26
CA LEU A 129 6.31 12.37 -5.76
C LEU A 129 4.82 12.01 -5.68
N ALA A 130 4.41 10.89 -6.28
CA ALA A 130 3.04 10.43 -6.27
C ALA A 130 2.63 9.92 -4.87
N PRO A 131 1.34 9.99 -4.53
CA PRO A 131 0.81 9.33 -3.35
C PRO A 131 1.15 7.84 -3.36
N THR A 132 1.99 7.41 -2.43
CA THR A 132 2.53 6.05 -2.37
C THR A 132 1.96 5.30 -1.17
N LEU A 133 1.63 4.04 -1.40
CA LEU A 133 1.36 3.04 -0.36
C LEU A 133 2.41 1.93 -0.47
N LEU A 134 3.02 1.58 0.66
CA LEU A 134 3.96 0.48 0.72
C LEU A 134 3.30 -0.73 1.39
N LEU A 135 3.31 -1.86 0.69
CA LEU A 135 2.84 -3.15 1.17
C LEU A 135 4.05 -4.04 1.46
N VAL A 136 4.10 -4.67 2.63
CA VAL A 136 5.23 -5.52 3.06
C VAL A 136 4.69 -6.82 3.64
N GLY A 137 5.23 -7.96 3.22
CA GLY A 137 4.87 -9.26 3.79
C GLY A 137 4.88 -10.40 2.79
N HIS A 138 4.85 -11.63 3.30
CA HIS A 138 4.88 -12.86 2.52
C HIS A 138 3.69 -13.02 1.55
N ALA A 139 2.58 -12.32 1.79
CA ALA A 139 1.42 -12.30 0.89
C ALA A 139 1.75 -11.77 -0.52
N PHE A 140 2.87 -11.05 -0.68
CA PHE A 140 3.28 -10.42 -1.94
C PHE A 140 4.40 -11.16 -2.68
N GLU A 141 4.76 -12.38 -2.29
CA GLU A 141 5.79 -13.16 -2.97
C GLU A 141 5.47 -13.38 -4.47
N ALA A 142 4.22 -13.65 -4.79
CA ALA A 142 3.80 -13.83 -6.19
C ALA A 142 3.88 -12.53 -7.01
N VAL A 143 3.64 -11.38 -6.40
CA VAL A 143 3.78 -10.06 -7.05
C VAL A 143 5.24 -9.81 -7.38
N LEU A 144 6.15 -10.02 -6.42
CA LEU A 144 7.59 -9.88 -6.63
C LEU A 144 8.09 -10.78 -7.76
N CYS A 145 7.63 -12.04 -7.82
CA CYS A 145 8.02 -12.96 -8.89
C CYS A 145 7.52 -12.54 -10.27
N ARG A 146 6.35 -11.90 -10.37
CA ARG A 146 5.82 -11.36 -11.64
C ARG A 146 6.64 -10.16 -12.11
N ASP A 147 6.89 -9.19 -11.24
CA ASP A 147 7.65 -7.99 -11.54
C ASP A 147 9.06 -8.33 -12.06
N VAL A 148 9.74 -9.28 -11.42
CA VAL A 148 11.04 -9.77 -11.87
C VAL A 148 10.98 -10.46 -13.25
N ARG A 149 9.90 -11.21 -13.55
CA ARG A 149 9.75 -11.86 -14.86
C ARG A 149 9.49 -10.84 -15.97
N GLU A 150 8.66 -9.84 -15.72
CA GLU A 150 8.39 -8.76 -16.69
C GLU A 150 9.64 -7.93 -16.97
N ALA A 151 10.46 -7.66 -15.95
CA ALA A 151 11.74 -6.97 -16.12
C ALA A 151 12.77 -7.78 -16.95
N LEU A 152 12.73 -9.12 -16.86
CA LEU A 152 13.64 -10.01 -17.60
C LEU A 152 13.16 -10.35 -19.01
N CYS A 153 11.87 -10.19 -19.30
CA CYS A 153 11.28 -10.51 -20.59
C CYS A 153 10.19 -9.47 -20.94
N PRO A 154 10.58 -8.25 -21.35
CA PRO A 154 9.62 -7.22 -21.71
C PRO A 154 8.83 -7.68 -22.95
N VAL A 155 7.64 -8.24 -22.71
CA VAL A 155 6.66 -8.47 -23.76
C VAL A 155 6.05 -7.13 -24.09
N GLU A 156 6.14 -6.70 -25.36
CA GLU A 156 5.38 -5.57 -25.87
C GLU A 156 3.87 -5.83 -25.67
N THR A 157 3.34 -5.41 -24.54
CA THR A 157 1.90 -5.49 -24.25
C THR A 157 1.20 -4.38 -25.03
N GLN A 158 0.69 -4.75 -26.21
CA GLN A 158 -0.39 -3.98 -26.83
C GLN A 158 -1.60 -4.08 -25.89
N SER A 159 -1.83 -3.01 -25.13
CA SER A 159 -3.02 -2.82 -24.30
C SER A 159 -4.24 -2.72 -25.21
N THR A 160 -4.89 -3.83 -25.48
CA THR A 160 -6.25 -3.88 -26.03
C THR A 160 -7.24 -3.99 -24.86
N ILE A 161 -7.59 -2.85 -24.29
CA ILE A 161 -8.79 -2.76 -23.44
C ILE A 161 -9.98 -2.99 -24.37
N PRO A 162 -10.79 -4.05 -24.20
CA PRO A 162 -12.01 -4.19 -24.97
C PRO A 162 -12.95 -3.03 -24.68
N PRO A 163 -13.66 -2.50 -25.68
CA PRO A 163 -14.60 -1.40 -25.47
C PRO A 163 -15.70 -1.83 -24.51
N PRO A 164 -16.23 -0.89 -23.71
CA PRO A 164 -17.30 -1.19 -22.75
C PRO A 164 -18.51 -1.77 -23.51
N LEU A 165 -19.06 -2.85 -22.95
CA LEU A 165 -20.29 -3.44 -23.43
C LEU A 165 -21.43 -2.42 -23.33
N THR A 166 -21.75 -1.76 -24.42
CA THR A 166 -22.96 -0.98 -24.56
C THR A 166 -24.15 -1.94 -24.60
N GLN A 167 -24.78 -2.13 -23.47
CA GLN A 167 -26.11 -2.78 -23.44
C GLN A 167 -27.10 -1.83 -24.13
N SER A 168 -27.52 -2.19 -25.34
CA SER A 168 -28.67 -1.56 -25.99
C SER A 168 -29.91 -1.96 -25.23
N LEU A 169 -30.44 -1.06 -24.42
CA LEU A 169 -31.83 -1.12 -23.97
C LEU A 169 -32.70 -0.92 -25.21
N ARG A 170 -33.31 -1.98 -25.69
CA ARG A 170 -34.44 -1.89 -26.63
C ARG A 170 -35.73 -1.62 -25.86
N PRO A 171 -36.62 -0.81 -26.43
CA PRO A 171 -37.88 -0.41 -25.80
C PRO A 171 -38.88 -1.55 -25.59
#